data_57be63fdae3874efda58da566e261930
#
_entry.id   57be63fdae3874efda58da566e261930
#
_cell.length_a   1.000
_cell.length_b   1.000
_cell.length_c   1.000
_cell.angle_alpha   90.00
_cell.angle_beta   90.00
_cell.angle_gamma   90.00
#
_symmetry.space_group_name_H-M   'P 1'
#
loop_
_entity.id
_entity.type
_entity.pdbx_description
1 polymer ?
#
loop_
_entity_poly.entity_id
_entity_poly.type
_entity_poly.pdbx_seq_one_letter_code
_entity_poly.pdbx_strand_id
1 'polypeptide(L)'
;MIAKTLYKYLDVDGGLAMLEHQNLQFTNATKFNDPFDCHPALFDYSNVPVTKNNWPPADFIKLKEETDLTNLRNDTWICSLAKIYDSLLMWAYYNNHKGICIGLNNDAVLKCCQDGFIGVISPFAAEVKYKDIQQKPDYFKDHPSWIDMLTTKAKDWQHEKEVRLITKEPMWVHSGRLIPQDFWDDEEVDGKEIRHYPQLTSDCFESVYLGVNILPRNRTKIIEAAKKLNPQIKIYQMTIDPEAFRLKGEIIKQ
;
A
#
# COMPACT_ATOMS: atom_id res chain seq x y z
N MET A 1 16.19 8.18 -2.30
CA MET A 1 16.37 6.78 -2.75
C MET A 1 15.52 5.91 -1.83
N ILE A 2 14.60 5.13 -2.38
CA ILE A 2 13.70 4.26 -1.60
C ILE A 2 14.53 3.14 -0.94
N ALA A 3 14.13 2.73 0.25
CA ALA A 3 14.83 1.68 1.00
C ALA A 3 14.82 0.36 0.23
N LYS A 4 15.92 -0.41 0.34
CA LYS A 4 16.04 -1.73 -0.29
C LYS A 4 15.06 -2.74 0.30
N THR A 5 14.84 -2.70 1.61
CA THR A 5 13.84 -3.52 2.31
C THR A 5 12.66 -2.66 2.73
N LEU A 6 11.46 -3.10 2.40
CA LEU A 6 10.19 -2.52 2.83
C LEU A 6 9.41 -3.53 3.66
N TYR A 7 8.50 -3.05 4.52
CA TYR A 7 7.86 -3.84 5.54
C TYR A 7 6.35 -3.83 5.42
N LYS A 8 5.71 -5.00 5.48
CA LYS A 8 4.26 -5.16 5.49
C LYS A 8 3.81 -5.66 6.86
N TYR A 9 3.03 -4.84 7.56
CA TYR A 9 2.39 -5.21 8.84
C TYR A 9 1.07 -5.92 8.56
N LEU A 10 0.86 -7.07 9.19
CA LEU A 10 -0.29 -7.95 8.96
C LEU A 10 -0.73 -8.58 10.28
N ASP A 11 -2.02 -8.90 10.37
CA ASP A 11 -2.47 -9.86 11.36
C ASP A 11 -1.95 -11.27 11.03
N VAL A 12 -2.28 -12.24 11.84
CA VAL A 12 -1.78 -13.63 11.66
C VAL A 12 -2.33 -14.25 10.39
N ASP A 13 -3.62 -14.06 10.12
CA ASP A 13 -4.29 -14.71 9.00
C ASP A 13 -3.85 -14.10 7.66
N GLY A 14 -3.77 -12.77 7.56
CA GLY A 14 -3.21 -12.07 6.41
C GLY A 14 -1.74 -12.41 6.19
N GLY A 15 -0.96 -12.56 7.25
CA GLY A 15 0.43 -12.97 7.17
C GLY A 15 0.61 -14.40 6.68
N LEU A 16 -0.20 -15.35 7.17
CA LEU A 16 -0.20 -16.72 6.67
C LEU A 16 -0.59 -16.78 5.20
N ALA A 17 -1.68 -16.10 4.84
CA ALA A 17 -2.13 -16.06 3.45
C ALA A 17 -1.04 -15.51 2.51
N MET A 18 -0.37 -14.42 2.89
CA MET A 18 0.72 -13.84 2.11
C MET A 18 1.91 -14.80 1.93
N LEU A 19 2.30 -15.54 2.99
CA LEU A 19 3.41 -16.51 2.93
C LEU A 19 3.04 -17.76 2.13
N GLU A 20 1.82 -18.26 2.28
CA GLU A 20 1.34 -19.49 1.62
C GLU A 20 1.04 -19.28 0.14
N HIS A 21 0.39 -18.16 -0.21
CA HIS A 21 0.04 -17.84 -1.58
C HIS A 21 1.14 -17.07 -2.33
N GLN A 22 2.17 -16.61 -1.65
CA GLN A 22 3.29 -15.86 -2.24
C GLN A 22 2.81 -14.68 -3.08
N ASN A 23 1.87 -13.92 -2.57
CA ASN A 23 1.30 -12.77 -3.28
C ASN A 23 1.30 -11.50 -2.42
N LEU A 24 1.08 -10.36 -3.06
CA LEU A 24 1.04 -9.06 -2.42
C LEU A 24 -0.28 -8.38 -2.73
N GLN A 25 -1.06 -8.08 -1.70
CA GLN A 25 -2.34 -7.43 -1.87
C GLN A 25 -2.19 -5.96 -2.25
N PHE A 26 -2.80 -5.57 -3.36
CA PHE A 26 -3.08 -4.20 -3.73
C PHE A 26 -4.54 -3.89 -3.43
N THR A 27 -4.81 -2.70 -2.94
CA THR A 27 -6.14 -2.20 -2.63
C THR A 27 -6.44 -1.02 -3.56
N ASN A 28 -7.67 -0.93 -4.06
CA ASN A 28 -8.07 0.23 -4.85
C ASN A 28 -8.03 1.50 -4.01
N ALA A 29 -7.55 2.60 -4.59
CA ALA A 29 -7.36 3.86 -3.88
C ALA A 29 -8.66 4.45 -3.28
N THR A 30 -9.83 4.03 -3.77
CA THR A 30 -11.14 4.44 -3.24
C THR A 30 -11.52 3.74 -1.93
N LYS A 31 -10.82 2.67 -1.57
CA LYS A 31 -11.14 1.79 -0.44
C LYS A 31 -10.24 2.02 0.79
N PHE A 32 -9.45 3.07 0.79
CA PHE A 32 -8.64 3.41 1.97
C PHE A 32 -9.51 3.89 3.13
N ASN A 33 -9.07 3.56 4.35
CA ASN A 33 -9.77 3.91 5.59
C ASN A 33 -9.71 5.40 5.94
N ASP A 34 -8.68 6.13 5.50
CA ASP A 34 -8.60 7.57 5.63
C ASP A 34 -9.41 8.22 4.51
N PRO A 35 -10.49 8.98 4.83
CA PRO A 35 -11.35 9.60 3.82
C PRO A 35 -10.62 10.64 2.96
N PHE A 36 -9.51 11.18 3.44
CA PHE A 36 -8.70 12.15 2.68
C PHE A 36 -7.63 11.47 1.82
N ASP A 37 -7.33 10.21 2.07
CA ASP A 37 -6.27 9.51 1.34
C ASP A 37 -6.64 9.36 -0.15
N CYS A 38 -5.71 9.77 -1.01
CA CYS A 38 -5.93 9.81 -2.46
C CYS A 38 -7.17 10.60 -2.90
N HIS A 39 -7.63 11.56 -2.09
CA HIS A 39 -8.88 12.28 -2.37
C HIS A 39 -8.62 13.57 -3.17
N PRO A 40 -9.45 13.89 -4.20
CA PRO A 40 -9.35 15.15 -4.96
C PRO A 40 -9.37 16.41 -4.09
N ALA A 41 -10.04 16.37 -2.94
CA ALA A 41 -10.09 17.48 -1.99
C ALA A 41 -8.73 17.90 -1.39
N LEU A 42 -7.65 17.15 -1.69
CA LEU A 42 -6.28 17.56 -1.33
C LEU A 42 -5.78 18.76 -2.14
N PHE A 43 -6.47 19.15 -3.21
CA PHE A 43 -6.14 20.30 -4.04
C PHE A 43 -7.15 21.43 -3.88
N ASP A 44 -6.70 22.68 -4.09
CA ASP A 44 -7.55 23.86 -4.16
C ASP A 44 -7.85 24.19 -5.63
N TYR A 45 -9.13 24.20 -6.00
CA TYR A 45 -9.61 24.48 -7.36
C TYR A 45 -10.19 25.88 -7.50
N SER A 46 -10.09 26.75 -6.49
CA SER A 46 -10.76 28.07 -6.48
C SER A 46 -10.24 29.03 -7.57
N ASN A 47 -9.00 28.89 -7.99
CA ASN A 47 -8.34 29.81 -8.92
C ASN A 47 -8.39 29.33 -10.38
N VAL A 48 -9.60 29.05 -10.90
CA VAL A 48 -9.78 28.60 -12.28
C VAL A 48 -9.30 29.66 -13.27
N PRO A 49 -8.36 29.36 -14.16
CA PRO A 49 -7.94 30.30 -15.18
C PRO A 49 -9.09 30.61 -16.14
N VAL A 50 -9.14 31.84 -16.64
CA VAL A 50 -10.08 32.20 -17.71
C VAL A 50 -9.78 31.31 -18.91
N THR A 51 -10.68 30.36 -19.18
CA THR A 51 -10.49 29.41 -20.26
C THR A 51 -10.85 30.05 -21.59
N LYS A 52 -10.13 29.70 -22.66
CA LYS A 52 -10.45 30.15 -24.04
C LYS A 52 -11.85 29.71 -24.52
N ASN A 53 -12.48 28.79 -23.80
CA ASN A 53 -13.76 28.18 -24.18
C ASN A 53 -14.96 28.78 -23.45
N ASN A 54 -14.82 29.84 -22.67
CA ASN A 54 -15.88 30.50 -21.91
C ASN A 54 -16.75 29.57 -21.03
N TRP A 55 -16.16 28.47 -20.55
CA TRP A 55 -16.85 27.58 -19.61
C TRP A 55 -17.02 28.29 -18.26
N PRO A 56 -18.21 28.18 -17.63
CA PRO A 56 -18.37 28.64 -16.27
C PRO A 56 -17.35 27.95 -15.35
N PRO A 57 -16.67 28.69 -14.46
CA PRO A 57 -15.66 28.10 -13.56
C PRO A 57 -16.15 26.88 -12.79
N ALA A 58 -17.40 26.91 -12.30
CA ALA A 58 -18.00 25.80 -11.56
C ALA A 58 -18.13 24.52 -12.40
N ASP A 59 -18.54 24.63 -13.66
CA ASP A 59 -18.68 23.47 -14.56
C ASP A 59 -17.32 22.89 -14.92
N PHE A 60 -16.30 23.75 -15.08
CA PHE A 60 -14.95 23.34 -15.35
C PHE A 60 -14.34 22.58 -14.14
N ILE A 61 -14.55 23.10 -12.92
CA ILE A 61 -14.12 22.43 -11.68
C ILE A 61 -14.76 21.05 -11.58
N LYS A 62 -16.09 20.99 -11.74
CA LYS A 62 -16.85 19.74 -11.68
C LYS A 62 -16.37 18.72 -12.69
N LEU A 63 -16.13 19.15 -13.92
CA LEU A 63 -15.60 18.28 -14.97
C LEU A 63 -14.22 17.73 -14.60
N LYS A 64 -13.32 18.57 -14.04
CA LYS A 64 -11.98 18.16 -13.63
C LYS A 64 -12.01 17.19 -12.43
N GLU A 65 -12.84 17.45 -11.44
CA GLU A 65 -13.04 16.55 -10.31
C GLU A 65 -13.60 15.20 -10.75
N GLU A 66 -14.62 15.20 -11.63
CA GLU A 66 -15.28 13.97 -12.08
C GLU A 66 -14.42 13.16 -13.06
N THR A 67 -13.75 13.81 -14.01
CA THR A 67 -13.06 13.10 -15.10
C THR A 67 -11.60 12.79 -14.79
N ASP A 68 -10.83 13.78 -14.32
CA ASP A 68 -9.38 13.60 -14.19
C ASP A 68 -9.00 12.92 -12.87
N LEU A 69 -9.68 13.25 -11.76
CA LEU A 69 -9.26 12.83 -10.43
C LEU A 69 -10.09 11.66 -9.90
N THR A 70 -11.39 11.65 -10.15
CA THR A 70 -12.24 10.54 -9.73
C THR A 70 -11.89 9.28 -10.53
N ASN A 71 -11.75 9.38 -11.84
CA ASN A 71 -11.32 8.26 -12.68
C ASN A 71 -9.90 7.81 -12.32
N LEU A 72 -8.98 8.77 -12.07
CA LEU A 72 -7.64 8.42 -11.64
C LEU A 72 -7.68 7.57 -10.37
N ARG A 73 -8.45 7.99 -9.37
CA ARG A 73 -8.59 7.27 -8.10
C ARG A 73 -9.20 5.88 -8.29
N ASN A 74 -10.25 5.79 -9.11
CA ASN A 74 -10.93 4.53 -9.40
C ASN A 74 -10.03 3.51 -10.09
N ASP A 75 -9.13 3.99 -10.97
CA ASP A 75 -8.22 3.13 -11.73
C ASP A 75 -6.91 2.83 -11.00
N THR A 76 -6.69 3.37 -9.80
CA THR A 76 -5.42 3.25 -9.08
C THR A 76 -5.47 2.17 -8.03
N TRP A 77 -4.46 1.31 -8.06
CA TRP A 77 -4.25 0.24 -7.09
C TRP A 77 -2.95 0.47 -6.33
N ILE A 78 -3.00 0.32 -5.02
CA ILE A 78 -1.90 0.67 -4.13
C ILE A 78 -1.65 -0.45 -3.13
N CYS A 79 -0.38 -0.81 -2.95
CA CYS A 79 0.08 -1.57 -1.81
C CYS A 79 0.89 -0.68 -0.89
N SER A 80 0.41 -0.46 0.33
CA SER A 80 1.09 0.30 1.37
C SER A 80 2.10 -0.56 2.11
N LEU A 81 3.36 -0.09 2.14
CA LEU A 81 4.49 -0.68 2.85
C LEU A 81 5.12 0.37 3.76
N ALA A 82 5.86 -0.04 4.79
CA ALA A 82 6.58 0.86 5.69
C ALA A 82 8.09 0.79 5.46
N LYS A 83 8.83 1.85 5.81
CA LYS A 83 10.31 1.86 5.79
C LYS A 83 10.93 1.22 7.03
N ILE A 84 10.14 0.91 8.06
CA ILE A 84 10.61 0.42 9.35
C ILE A 84 9.73 -0.73 9.85
N TYR A 85 10.32 -1.65 10.61
CA TYR A 85 9.65 -2.81 11.21
C TYR A 85 9.33 -2.66 12.70
N ASP A 86 9.82 -1.60 13.34
CA ASP A 86 9.82 -1.41 14.79
C ASP A 86 8.91 -0.27 15.28
N SER A 87 8.02 0.23 14.43
CA SER A 87 7.07 1.28 14.80
C SER A 87 6.04 0.77 15.82
N LEU A 88 6.06 1.30 17.04
CA LEU A 88 5.08 0.98 18.09
C LEU A 88 3.64 1.15 17.63
N LEU A 89 3.35 2.26 16.93
CA LEU A 89 2.00 2.57 16.46
C LEU A 89 1.55 1.62 15.35
N MET A 90 2.45 1.26 14.42
CA MET A 90 2.12 0.26 13.38
C MET A 90 1.79 -1.10 13.99
N TRP A 91 2.57 -1.56 14.97
CA TRP A 91 2.29 -2.78 15.69
C TRP A 91 0.98 -2.72 16.49
N ALA A 92 0.67 -1.57 17.08
CA ALA A 92 -0.57 -1.38 17.84
C ALA A 92 -1.81 -1.37 16.93
N TYR A 93 -1.81 -0.52 15.89
CA TYR A 93 -2.99 -0.28 15.06
C TYR A 93 -3.29 -1.41 14.08
N TYR A 94 -2.27 -2.01 13.49
CA TYR A 94 -2.48 -2.99 12.41
C TYR A 94 -2.63 -4.43 12.90
N ASN A 95 -2.11 -4.77 14.08
CA ASN A 95 -2.19 -6.16 14.52
C ASN A 95 -2.18 -6.37 16.05
N ASN A 96 -2.39 -5.31 16.87
CA ASN A 96 -2.42 -5.37 18.32
C ASN A 96 -1.18 -6.06 18.95
N HIS A 97 -0.01 -5.93 18.34
CA HIS A 97 1.23 -6.62 18.71
C HIS A 97 1.14 -8.17 18.67
N LYS A 98 0.09 -8.73 18.07
CA LYS A 98 -0.18 -10.19 17.99
C LYS A 98 0.07 -10.79 16.63
N GLY A 99 0.21 -9.96 15.60
CA GLY A 99 0.45 -10.38 14.23
C GLY A 99 1.92 -10.47 13.88
N ILE A 100 2.23 -10.16 12.61
CA ILE A 100 3.57 -10.21 12.06
C ILE A 100 3.90 -8.97 11.24
N CYS A 101 5.19 -8.81 10.94
CA CYS A 101 5.67 -7.86 9.95
C CYS A 101 6.63 -8.60 9.00
N ILE A 102 6.40 -8.50 7.70
CA ILE A 102 7.21 -9.17 6.69
C ILE A 102 8.13 -8.14 6.02
N GLY A 103 9.42 -8.40 6.03
CA GLY A 103 10.41 -7.62 5.29
C GLY A 103 10.58 -8.15 3.87
N LEU A 104 10.41 -7.27 2.91
CA LEU A 104 10.39 -7.56 1.48
C LEU A 104 11.53 -6.85 0.76
N ASN A 105 12.16 -7.53 -0.17
CA ASN A 105 13.10 -6.92 -1.11
C ASN A 105 12.34 -6.09 -2.14
N ASN A 106 12.50 -4.77 -2.07
CA ASN A 106 11.74 -3.84 -2.91
C ASN A 106 11.99 -4.05 -4.41
N ASP A 107 13.24 -4.29 -4.82
CA ASP A 107 13.58 -4.45 -6.24
C ASP A 107 13.00 -5.77 -6.80
N ALA A 108 13.07 -6.86 -6.03
CA ALA A 108 12.51 -8.15 -6.41
C ALA A 108 10.97 -8.07 -6.50
N VAL A 109 10.33 -7.43 -5.52
CA VAL A 109 8.86 -7.22 -5.52
C VAL A 109 8.43 -6.40 -6.73
N LEU A 110 9.08 -5.28 -7.00
CA LEU A 110 8.77 -4.44 -8.17
C LEU A 110 8.91 -5.22 -9.48
N LYS A 111 9.97 -6.01 -9.61
CA LYS A 111 10.17 -6.86 -10.79
C LYS A 111 9.02 -7.85 -10.94
N CYS A 112 8.65 -8.59 -9.90
CA CYS A 112 7.52 -9.52 -9.94
C CYS A 112 6.21 -8.81 -10.31
N CYS A 113 5.95 -7.63 -9.74
CA CYS A 113 4.75 -6.86 -10.06
C CYS A 113 4.75 -6.35 -11.51
N GLN A 114 5.92 -6.12 -12.11
CA GLN A 114 6.05 -5.64 -13.49
C GLN A 114 6.00 -6.76 -14.53
N ASP A 115 6.55 -7.93 -14.22
CA ASP A 115 6.68 -9.05 -15.17
C ASP A 115 5.31 -9.61 -15.63
N GLY A 116 4.28 -9.55 -14.79
CA GLY A 116 2.92 -10.01 -15.12
C GLY A 116 1.93 -8.87 -15.39
N PHE A 117 2.41 -7.63 -15.50
CA PHE A 117 1.54 -6.47 -15.52
C PHE A 117 0.88 -6.25 -16.89
N ILE A 118 -0.46 -6.14 -16.87
CA ILE A 118 -1.29 -5.79 -18.02
C ILE A 118 -2.10 -4.54 -17.66
N GLY A 119 -1.48 -3.37 -17.69
CA GLY A 119 -2.15 -2.13 -17.31
C GLY A 119 -1.58 -0.90 -18.02
N VAL A 120 -2.05 0.28 -17.63
CA VAL A 120 -1.64 1.55 -18.26
C VAL A 120 -0.34 2.08 -17.68
N ILE A 121 -0.12 1.89 -16.36
CA ILE A 121 1.07 2.36 -15.67
C ILE A 121 1.69 1.18 -14.94
N SER A 122 2.88 0.78 -15.39
CA SER A 122 3.67 -0.27 -14.74
C SER A 122 3.90 0.04 -13.27
N PRO A 123 3.84 -0.94 -12.38
CA PRO A 123 4.04 -0.73 -10.95
C PRO A 123 5.34 -0.01 -10.63
N PHE A 124 5.26 0.99 -9.76
CA PHE A 124 6.41 1.75 -9.29
C PHE A 124 6.28 2.08 -7.80
N ALA A 125 7.39 2.35 -7.14
CA ALA A 125 7.42 2.72 -5.73
C ALA A 125 7.52 4.23 -5.55
N ALA A 126 6.75 4.79 -4.60
CA ALA A 126 6.77 6.20 -4.24
C ALA A 126 6.67 6.40 -2.71
N GLU A 127 7.45 7.33 -2.17
CA GLU A 127 7.37 7.70 -0.75
C GLU A 127 6.19 8.62 -0.48
N VAL A 128 5.46 8.38 0.61
CA VAL A 128 4.39 9.26 1.07
C VAL A 128 4.98 10.52 1.71
N LYS A 129 4.45 11.67 1.31
CA LYS A 129 4.77 12.99 1.84
C LYS A 129 3.73 13.39 2.88
N TYR A 130 4.15 13.57 4.12
CA TYR A 130 3.24 13.97 5.20
C TYR A 130 3.19 15.47 5.30
N LYS A 131 1.99 16.04 5.15
CA LYS A 131 1.75 17.48 5.17
C LYS A 131 0.68 17.87 6.18
N ASP A 132 0.74 19.13 6.63
CA ASP A 132 -0.40 19.75 7.26
C ASP A 132 -1.42 20.10 6.18
N ILE A 133 -2.63 19.53 6.29
CA ILE A 133 -3.66 19.60 5.24
C ILE A 133 -4.29 21.00 5.14
N GLN A 134 -4.02 21.92 6.06
CA GLN A 134 -4.55 23.28 6.01
C GLN A 134 -4.00 24.09 4.82
N GLN A 135 -2.91 23.66 4.20
CA GLN A 135 -2.33 24.33 3.04
C GLN A 135 -2.46 23.45 1.79
N LYS A 136 -3.63 23.49 1.18
CA LYS A 136 -3.85 22.80 -0.10
C LYS A 136 -3.09 23.51 -1.22
N PRO A 137 -2.35 22.77 -2.08
CA PRO A 137 -1.78 23.35 -3.28
C PRO A 137 -2.89 23.80 -4.24
N ASP A 138 -2.68 24.95 -4.87
CA ASP A 138 -3.55 25.45 -5.93
C ASP A 138 -3.35 24.60 -7.20
N TYR A 139 -4.41 23.92 -7.63
CA TYR A 139 -4.36 23.00 -8.76
C TYR A 139 -3.88 23.69 -10.06
N PHE A 140 -4.29 24.94 -10.28
CA PHE A 140 -4.00 25.66 -11.53
C PHE A 140 -2.68 26.43 -11.50
N LYS A 141 -2.26 26.87 -10.32
CA LYS A 141 -1.03 27.63 -10.15
C LYS A 141 0.18 26.76 -9.86
N ASP A 142 0.01 25.77 -8.99
CA ASP A 142 1.11 24.94 -8.51
C ASP A 142 1.30 23.69 -9.37
N HIS A 143 0.33 23.39 -10.26
CA HIS A 143 0.35 22.25 -11.17
C HIS A 143 0.74 20.93 -10.48
N PRO A 144 0.08 20.55 -9.37
CA PRO A 144 0.40 19.32 -8.67
C PRO A 144 0.21 18.11 -9.59
N SER A 145 1.13 17.16 -9.52
CA SER A 145 1.01 15.94 -10.30
C SER A 145 -0.03 15.01 -9.69
N TRP A 146 -0.59 14.11 -10.49
CA TRP A 146 -1.47 13.05 -9.99
C TRP A 146 -0.78 12.14 -8.95
N ILE A 147 0.55 12.00 -9.03
CA ILE A 147 1.35 11.28 -8.03
C ILE A 147 1.29 12.00 -6.67
N ASP A 148 1.26 13.34 -6.66
CA ASP A 148 1.15 14.10 -5.39
C ASP A 148 -0.18 13.80 -4.68
N MET A 149 -1.28 13.61 -5.41
CA MET A 149 -2.55 13.18 -4.82
C MET A 149 -2.44 11.78 -4.19
N LEU A 150 -1.77 10.86 -4.88
CA LEU A 150 -1.62 9.48 -4.42
C LEU A 150 -0.54 9.29 -3.35
N THR A 151 0.28 10.29 -3.09
CA THR A 151 1.41 10.21 -2.15
C THR A 151 1.42 11.31 -1.09
N THR A 152 0.35 12.11 -0.97
CA THR A 152 0.20 13.09 0.11
C THR A 152 -0.76 12.57 1.16
N LYS A 153 -0.36 12.60 2.42
CA LYS A 153 -1.15 12.15 3.57
C LYS A 153 -1.05 13.14 4.72
N ALA A 154 -2.05 13.14 5.60
CA ALA A 154 -2.04 13.97 6.80
C ALA A 154 -0.83 13.65 7.68
N LYS A 155 -0.26 14.68 8.31
CA LYS A 155 0.91 14.55 9.20
C LYS A 155 0.66 13.60 10.38
N ASP A 156 -0.59 13.44 10.79
CA ASP A 156 -0.98 12.51 11.86
C ASP A 156 -0.59 11.05 11.55
N TRP A 157 -0.50 10.69 10.26
CA TRP A 157 -0.10 9.36 9.78
C TRP A 157 1.42 9.20 9.59
N GLN A 158 2.24 10.19 9.90
CA GLN A 158 3.70 10.16 9.65
C GLN A 158 4.44 8.99 10.32
N HIS A 159 3.85 8.38 11.33
CA HIS A 159 4.39 7.22 12.04
C HIS A 159 4.42 5.95 11.16
N GLU A 160 3.65 5.92 10.07
CA GLU A 160 3.65 4.80 9.12
C GLU A 160 4.92 4.76 8.28
N LYS A 161 5.58 5.90 8.06
CA LYS A 161 6.76 6.03 7.18
C LYS A 161 6.56 5.28 5.86
N GLU A 162 5.41 5.55 5.24
CA GLU A 162 4.83 4.77 4.16
C GLU A 162 5.60 4.93 2.84
N VAL A 163 5.75 3.83 2.14
CA VAL A 163 6.09 3.73 0.72
C VAL A 163 4.96 2.98 0.03
N ARG A 164 4.48 3.52 -1.06
CA ARG A 164 3.42 2.92 -1.87
C ARG A 164 4.00 2.28 -3.11
N LEU A 165 3.61 1.05 -3.37
CA LEU A 165 3.68 0.48 -4.71
C LEU A 165 2.39 0.85 -5.40
N ILE A 166 2.49 1.56 -6.52
CA ILE A 166 1.34 2.15 -7.22
C ILE A 166 1.31 1.59 -8.63
N THR A 167 0.12 1.18 -9.07
CA THR A 167 -0.16 0.82 -10.46
C THR A 167 -1.47 1.43 -10.90
N LYS A 168 -1.68 1.57 -12.20
CA LYS A 168 -2.91 2.09 -12.77
C LYS A 168 -3.46 1.15 -13.82
N GLU A 169 -4.66 0.66 -13.57
CA GLU A 169 -5.43 -0.18 -14.48
C GLU A 169 -6.78 0.47 -14.76
N PRO A 170 -7.10 0.85 -16.01
CA PRO A 170 -8.38 1.48 -16.32
C PRO A 170 -9.55 0.55 -16.01
N MET A 171 -10.65 1.10 -15.50
CA MET A 171 -11.86 0.32 -15.20
C MET A 171 -12.45 -0.41 -16.43
N TRP A 172 -12.25 0.12 -17.65
CA TRP A 172 -12.72 -0.55 -18.87
C TRP A 172 -11.92 -1.83 -19.20
N VAL A 173 -10.69 -1.96 -18.69
CA VAL A 173 -9.93 -3.21 -18.73
C VAL A 173 -10.59 -4.24 -17.83
N HIS A 174 -11.25 -3.80 -16.78
CA HIS A 174 -12.02 -4.63 -15.85
C HIS A 174 -13.26 -5.25 -16.49
N SER A 175 -13.97 -4.50 -17.32
CA SER A 175 -15.23 -4.98 -17.92
C SER A 175 -14.99 -5.94 -19.08
N GLY A 176 -13.68 -6.27 -19.35
CA GLY A 176 -13.88 -6.94 -20.49
C GLY A 176 -13.01 -7.91 -21.05
N ARG A 177 -12.02 -8.17 -21.00
CA ARG A 177 -11.53 -9.25 -21.90
C ARG A 177 -10.01 -9.42 -21.97
N LEU A 178 -9.24 -8.59 -21.30
CA LEU A 178 -7.77 -8.67 -21.39
C LEU A 178 -7.11 -9.23 -20.14
N ILE A 179 -7.88 -9.46 -19.07
CA ILE A 179 -7.37 -10.00 -17.82
C ILE A 179 -7.94 -11.40 -17.63
N PRO A 180 -7.10 -12.39 -17.31
CA PRO A 180 -7.55 -13.72 -17.00
C PRO A 180 -8.62 -13.70 -15.90
N GLN A 181 -9.66 -14.52 -16.03
CA GLN A 181 -10.81 -14.57 -15.14
C GLN A 181 -10.41 -14.84 -13.67
N ASP A 182 -9.34 -15.55 -13.47
CA ASP A 182 -8.71 -15.88 -12.18
C ASP A 182 -8.16 -14.64 -11.43
N PHE A 183 -8.03 -13.52 -12.12
CA PHE A 183 -7.57 -12.23 -11.57
C PHE A 183 -8.72 -11.44 -10.92
N TRP A 184 -9.97 -11.81 -11.19
CA TRP A 184 -11.20 -11.09 -10.87
C TRP A 184 -12.14 -11.85 -9.92
N ASP A 185 -11.69 -12.97 -9.36
CA ASP A 185 -12.50 -13.73 -8.39
C ASP A 185 -12.86 -12.93 -7.12
N ASP A 186 -12.34 -11.71 -7.02
CA ASP A 186 -12.64 -10.74 -5.97
C ASP A 186 -13.48 -9.54 -6.46
N GLU A 187 -14.10 -9.58 -7.64
CA GLU A 187 -15.13 -8.58 -7.97
C GLU A 187 -16.19 -8.57 -6.86
N GLU A 188 -16.72 -7.37 -6.56
CA GLU A 188 -17.87 -7.18 -5.68
C GLU A 188 -19.15 -7.78 -6.31
N VAL A 189 -19.05 -9.01 -6.74
CA VAL A 189 -20.16 -9.91 -6.94
C VAL A 189 -20.48 -10.42 -5.56
N ASP A 190 -21.56 -9.97 -4.98
CA ASP A 190 -22.03 -10.24 -3.61
C ASP A 190 -21.42 -9.42 -2.46
N GLY A 191 -20.95 -8.17 -2.70
CA GLY A 191 -20.47 -7.28 -1.64
C GLY A 191 -19.04 -7.54 -1.17
N LYS A 192 -18.24 -8.31 -1.92
CA LYS A 192 -16.81 -8.49 -1.67
C LYS A 192 -16.00 -7.36 -2.28
N GLU A 193 -14.99 -6.90 -1.54
CA GLU A 193 -14.09 -5.85 -1.97
C GLU A 193 -13.15 -6.35 -3.07
N ILE A 194 -13.07 -5.62 -4.18
CA ILE A 194 -12.12 -5.92 -5.27
C ILE A 194 -10.70 -5.70 -4.79
N ARG A 195 -9.82 -6.68 -5.02
CA ARG A 195 -8.41 -6.61 -4.66
C ARG A 195 -7.56 -7.22 -5.77
N HIS A 196 -6.32 -6.76 -5.86
CA HIS A 196 -5.35 -7.22 -6.84
C HIS A 196 -4.17 -7.89 -6.14
N TYR A 197 -3.80 -9.11 -6.58
CA TYR A 197 -2.80 -9.95 -5.93
C TYR A 197 -1.70 -10.38 -6.90
N PRO A 198 -0.70 -9.52 -7.24
CA PRO A 198 0.43 -9.97 -8.03
C PRO A 198 1.22 -11.06 -7.32
N GLN A 199 1.62 -12.08 -8.10
CA GLN A 199 2.38 -13.21 -7.61
C GLN A 199 3.85 -12.82 -7.35
N LEU A 200 4.38 -13.24 -6.22
CA LEU A 200 5.77 -13.01 -5.82
C LEU A 200 6.58 -14.31 -5.89
N THR A 201 7.89 -14.15 -6.00
CA THR A 201 8.85 -15.26 -5.86
C THR A 201 9.44 -15.29 -4.45
N SER A 202 10.02 -16.41 -4.04
CA SER A 202 10.56 -16.60 -2.68
C SER A 202 11.67 -15.63 -2.30
N ASP A 203 12.41 -15.11 -3.26
CA ASP A 203 13.49 -14.12 -3.08
C ASP A 203 12.96 -12.71 -2.76
N CYS A 204 11.67 -12.45 -2.95
CA CYS A 204 11.02 -11.25 -2.46
C CYS A 204 10.97 -11.19 -0.92
N PHE A 205 11.00 -12.33 -0.24
CA PHE A 205 10.79 -12.44 1.21
C PHE A 205 12.13 -12.54 1.94
N GLU A 206 12.54 -11.46 2.63
CA GLU A 206 13.83 -11.40 3.33
C GLU A 206 13.74 -11.76 4.81
N SER A 207 12.65 -11.37 5.48
CA SER A 207 12.52 -11.54 6.93
C SER A 207 11.06 -11.57 7.40
N VAL A 208 10.84 -12.19 8.55
CA VAL A 208 9.56 -12.17 9.28
C VAL A 208 9.83 -11.76 10.73
N TYR A 209 9.08 -10.78 11.20
CA TYR A 209 9.09 -10.31 12.59
C TYR A 209 7.79 -10.75 13.25
N LEU A 210 7.91 -11.46 14.36
CA LEU A 210 6.78 -11.97 15.15
C LEU A 210 6.45 -10.97 16.26
N GLY A 211 5.18 -10.59 16.38
CA GLY A 211 4.74 -9.61 17.37
C GLY A 211 5.03 -10.02 18.81
N VAL A 212 5.23 -9.04 19.69
CA VAL A 212 5.54 -9.27 21.11
C VAL A 212 4.53 -10.20 21.78
N ASN A 213 3.25 -10.04 21.44
CA ASN A 213 2.13 -10.77 22.04
C ASN A 213 1.58 -11.88 21.14
N ILE A 214 2.34 -12.36 20.15
CA ILE A 214 1.90 -13.45 19.28
C ILE A 214 1.65 -14.72 20.08
N LEU A 215 0.52 -15.39 19.82
CA LEU A 215 0.21 -16.64 20.52
C LEU A 215 1.15 -17.78 20.06
N PRO A 216 1.58 -18.68 20.97
CA PRO A 216 2.52 -19.77 20.63
C PRO A 216 2.08 -20.59 19.42
N ARG A 217 0.80 -20.95 19.33
CA ARG A 217 0.25 -21.70 18.18
C ARG A 217 0.40 -20.97 16.84
N ASN A 218 0.20 -19.65 16.85
CA ASN A 218 0.30 -18.81 15.65
C ASN A 218 1.77 -18.60 15.27
N ARG A 219 2.63 -18.40 16.27
CA ARG A 219 4.08 -18.33 16.10
C ARG A 219 4.62 -19.55 15.35
N THR A 220 4.23 -20.76 15.78
CA THR A 220 4.66 -22.01 15.12
C THR A 220 4.20 -22.06 13.66
N LYS A 221 2.92 -21.81 13.38
CA LYS A 221 2.39 -21.80 12.03
C LYS A 221 3.12 -20.82 11.10
N ILE A 222 3.36 -19.59 11.57
CA ILE A 222 4.08 -18.57 10.78
C ILE A 222 5.52 -19.01 10.49
N ILE A 223 6.23 -19.57 11.48
CA ILE A 223 7.61 -20.06 11.28
C ILE A 223 7.64 -21.17 10.25
N GLU A 224 6.71 -22.13 10.33
CA GLU A 224 6.60 -23.25 9.37
C GLU A 224 6.30 -22.73 7.95
N ALA A 225 5.32 -21.83 7.79
CA ALA A 225 5.00 -21.26 6.49
C ALA A 225 6.17 -20.46 5.89
N ALA A 226 6.82 -19.62 6.71
CA ALA A 226 7.97 -18.83 6.28
C ALA A 226 9.15 -19.72 5.84
N LYS A 227 9.43 -20.80 6.58
CA LYS A 227 10.50 -21.75 6.24
C LYS A 227 10.20 -22.61 5.01
N LYS A 228 8.94 -22.98 4.83
CA LYS A 228 8.49 -23.68 3.62
C LYS A 228 8.66 -22.80 2.38
N LEU A 229 8.36 -21.51 2.50
CA LEU A 229 8.51 -20.53 1.43
C LEU A 229 9.99 -20.28 1.08
N ASN A 230 10.79 -19.96 2.09
CA ASN A 230 12.21 -19.67 1.95
C ASN A 230 12.99 -20.21 3.16
N PRO A 231 13.72 -21.35 3.03
CA PRO A 231 14.49 -21.93 4.14
C PRO A 231 15.53 -20.98 4.74
N GLN A 232 15.98 -19.97 4.00
CA GLN A 232 16.98 -18.99 4.45
C GLN A 232 16.36 -17.70 5.04
N ILE A 233 15.04 -17.62 5.10
CA ILE A 233 14.36 -16.41 5.63
C ILE A 233 14.76 -16.15 7.07
N LYS A 234 15.07 -14.91 7.38
CA LYS A 234 15.42 -14.50 8.75
C LYS A 234 14.15 -14.32 9.58
N ILE A 235 14.08 -14.94 10.73
CA ILE A 235 12.91 -14.83 11.61
C ILE A 235 13.33 -14.16 12.92
N TYR A 236 12.58 -13.14 13.32
CA TYR A 236 12.82 -12.34 14.51
C TYR A 236 11.61 -12.41 15.44
N GLN A 237 11.89 -12.48 16.75
CA GLN A 237 10.89 -12.21 17.78
C GLN A 237 11.01 -10.74 18.18
N MET A 238 9.90 -9.99 18.11
CA MET A 238 9.86 -8.64 18.65
C MET A 238 9.83 -8.69 20.17
N THR A 239 10.64 -7.87 20.80
CA THR A 239 10.76 -7.74 22.27
C THR A 239 10.70 -6.27 22.66
N ILE A 240 10.38 -6.01 23.94
CA ILE A 240 10.42 -4.68 24.53
C ILE A 240 11.89 -4.36 24.86
N ASP A 241 12.35 -3.19 24.43
CA ASP A 241 13.65 -2.69 24.88
C ASP A 241 13.50 -2.15 26.31
N PRO A 242 14.19 -2.72 27.31
CA PRO A 242 14.05 -2.28 28.71
C PRO A 242 14.63 -0.89 28.96
N GLU A 243 15.46 -0.37 28.06
CA GLU A 243 16.16 0.91 28.23
C GLU A 243 15.50 2.05 27.45
N ALA A 244 14.52 1.75 26.60
CA ALA A 244 13.87 2.76 25.74
C ALA A 244 12.43 2.37 25.39
N PHE A 245 11.59 3.38 25.11
CA PHE A 245 10.22 3.15 24.59
C PHE A 245 10.23 2.74 23.11
N ARG A 246 10.82 1.59 22.82
CA ARG A 246 10.89 1.02 21.48
C ARG A 246 10.83 -0.50 21.51
N LEU A 247 10.50 -1.06 20.34
CA LEU A 247 10.62 -2.50 20.11
C LEU A 247 11.96 -2.80 19.43
N LYS A 248 12.48 -3.99 19.68
CA LYS A 248 13.64 -4.54 18.99
C LYS A 248 13.34 -5.95 18.49
N GLY A 249 13.91 -6.32 17.34
CA GLY A 249 13.83 -7.67 16.80
C GLY A 249 15.04 -8.51 17.25
N GLU A 250 14.78 -9.63 17.91
CA GLU A 250 15.80 -10.60 18.29
C GLU A 250 15.72 -11.81 17.36
N ILE A 251 16.84 -12.14 16.70
CA ILE A 251 16.88 -13.24 15.76
C ILE A 251 16.61 -14.58 16.48
N ILE A 252 15.67 -15.34 15.93
CA ILE A 252 15.42 -16.70 16.43
C ILE A 252 16.52 -17.60 15.86
N LYS A 253 17.40 -18.08 16.74
CA LYS A 253 18.40 -19.09 16.37
C LYS A 253 17.66 -20.36 15.96
N GLN A 254 18.01 -20.87 14.80
CA GLN A 254 17.45 -22.06 14.20
C GLN A 254 18.26 -23.28 14.55
#